data_cf63af5d417ac8757aeeb9f83815f710
#
_entry.id   cf63af5d417ac8757aeeb9f83815f710
#
_cell.length_a   1.000
_cell.length_b   1.000
_cell.length_c   1.000
_cell.angle_alpha   90.00
_cell.angle_beta   90.00
_cell.angle_gamma   90.00
#
_symmetry.space_group_name_H-M   'P 1'
#
loop_
_entity.id
_entity.type
_entity.pdbx_description
1 polymer ?
#
loop_
_entity_poly.entity_id
_entity_poly.type
_entity_poly.pdbx_seq_one_letter_code
_entity_poly.pdbx_strand_id
1 'polypeptide(L)'
;MPRAYSTCNPGIRNPLLGGPKTIAVGADGSVPGLVASAQMGQGGYVSGATKVAVPLIAVAFETSAQAHTSNSFMSKSLSLRLDVDDAVMKSVAAELQSMVEADLAAQGFEILPKDAIDAEPKWLGINKNGKTGEDVKDNFMSGFMGNGSMNRWYTAGDRPLFGTGFTGALSELSPLIRTAREKQISLLFYRFKVQFTDLEGKNGLVFNYVKGKNVLRIVSADMAVFTPTHTLGALVKLNANVTAGSDFVQEAKGSPGSYVVVADPVAYKADSLTLIHAVSKQFAQALRKAQ
;
A
#
# COMPACT_ATOMS: atom_id res chain seq x y z
N MET A 1 -25.54 -8.17 6.58
CA MET A 1 -25.26 -7.17 5.53
C MET A 1 -23.74 -7.03 5.45
N PRO A 2 -23.09 -7.32 4.33
CA PRO A 2 -21.66 -7.15 4.19
C PRO A 2 -21.34 -5.65 4.18
N ARG A 3 -20.53 -5.20 5.12
CA ARG A 3 -19.98 -3.84 5.09
C ARG A 3 -19.14 -3.67 3.84
N ALA A 4 -19.51 -2.69 3.02
CA ALA A 4 -18.76 -2.29 1.86
C ALA A 4 -17.29 -2.06 2.25
N TYR A 5 -16.40 -2.71 1.54
CA TYR A 5 -14.97 -2.51 1.67
C TYR A 5 -14.67 -1.04 1.38
N SER A 6 -14.12 -0.35 2.38
CA SER A 6 -13.53 0.96 2.17
C SER A 6 -12.31 0.76 1.26
N THR A 7 -12.58 0.81 -0.05
CA THR A 7 -11.50 1.01 -1.02
C THR A 7 -10.78 2.30 -0.65
N CYS A 8 -9.48 2.28 -0.74
CA CYS A 8 -8.62 3.42 -0.48
C CYS A 8 -9.16 4.67 -1.17
N ASN A 9 -9.86 5.47 -0.42
CA ASN A 9 -10.36 6.74 -0.90
C ASN A 9 -9.32 7.79 -0.53
N PRO A 10 -8.54 8.31 -1.50
CA PRO A 10 -7.55 9.32 -1.19
C PRO A 10 -8.29 10.61 -0.78
N GLY A 11 -8.39 10.83 0.51
CA GLY A 11 -8.54 12.16 1.03
C GLY A 11 -9.94 12.76 1.12
N ILE A 12 -11.05 12.06 0.87
CA ILE A 12 -12.35 12.56 1.31
C ILE A 12 -12.61 12.03 2.72
N ARG A 13 -12.37 12.87 3.69
CA ARG A 13 -12.90 12.64 5.03
C ARG A 13 -14.42 12.72 4.94
N ASN A 14 -15.10 11.61 5.17
CA ASN A 14 -16.53 11.65 5.40
C ASN A 14 -16.76 12.38 6.76
N PRO A 15 -17.33 13.59 6.77
CA PRO A 15 -17.45 14.38 7.99
C PRO A 15 -18.35 13.74 9.04
N LEU A 16 -19.14 12.72 8.65
CA LEU A 16 -20.02 11.98 9.56
C LEU A 16 -19.36 10.75 10.19
N LEU A 17 -18.23 10.28 9.68
CA LEU A 17 -17.58 9.05 10.17
C LEU A 17 -16.17 9.26 10.74
N GLY A 18 -15.67 10.48 10.79
CA GLY A 18 -14.27 10.76 11.14
C GLY A 18 -13.33 10.07 10.14
N GLY A 19 -12.49 10.79 9.41
CA GLY A 19 -11.50 10.18 8.52
C GLY A 19 -10.59 9.21 9.27
N PRO A 20 -9.89 8.30 8.58
CA PRO A 20 -8.97 7.38 9.22
C PRO A 20 -7.95 8.17 10.06
N LYS A 21 -7.72 7.70 11.28
CA LYS A 21 -6.72 8.30 12.16
C LYS A 21 -5.37 8.32 11.44
N THR A 22 -4.67 9.45 11.53
CA THR A 22 -3.32 9.58 10.99
C THR A 22 -2.32 9.55 12.13
N ILE A 23 -1.29 8.73 12.01
CA ILE A 23 -0.26 8.51 13.03
C ILE A 23 1.10 8.83 12.39
N ALA A 24 1.89 9.67 13.04
CA ALA A 24 3.25 9.96 12.60
C ALA A 24 4.21 8.85 13.06
N VAL A 25 5.18 8.54 12.20
CA VAL A 25 6.32 7.70 12.58
C VAL A 25 7.22 8.49 13.52
N GLY A 26 7.57 7.90 14.65
CA GLY A 26 8.54 8.46 15.58
C GLY A 26 9.95 8.49 15.01
N ALA A 27 10.83 9.30 15.58
CA ALA A 27 12.22 9.38 15.15
C ALA A 27 12.99 8.05 15.28
N ASP A 28 12.51 7.14 16.12
CA ASP A 28 13.02 5.78 16.30
C ASP A 28 12.39 4.74 15.34
N GLY A 29 11.57 5.19 14.38
CA GLY A 29 10.81 4.33 13.47
C GLY A 29 9.58 3.67 14.12
N SER A 30 9.24 4.02 15.36
CA SER A 30 8.05 3.51 16.03
C SER A 30 6.77 4.19 15.51
N VAL A 31 5.64 3.48 15.61
CA VAL A 31 4.31 4.03 15.27
C VAL A 31 3.37 3.78 16.46
N PRO A 32 3.44 4.63 17.48
CA PRO A 32 2.64 4.44 18.68
C PRO A 32 1.14 4.46 18.36
N GLY A 33 0.44 3.41 18.78
CA GLY A 33 -1.02 3.28 18.58
C GLY A 33 -1.43 2.84 17.17
N LEU A 34 -0.49 2.42 16.31
CA LEU A 34 -0.83 1.70 15.10
C LEU A 34 -1.26 0.27 15.44
N VAL A 35 -2.39 -0.13 14.93
CA VAL A 35 -2.90 -1.49 15.06
C VAL A 35 -3.08 -2.07 13.66
N ALA A 36 -2.44 -3.20 13.40
CA ALA A 36 -2.77 -4.04 12.26
C ALA A 36 -3.73 -5.14 12.74
N SER A 37 -4.84 -5.34 12.05
CA SER A 37 -5.83 -6.34 12.42
C SER A 37 -5.97 -7.42 11.35
N ALA A 38 -6.04 -8.67 11.77
CA ALA A 38 -6.45 -9.76 10.90
C ALA A 38 -7.97 -9.70 10.70
N GLN A 39 -8.43 -9.29 9.52
CA GLN A 39 -9.86 -9.10 9.24
C GLN A 39 -10.59 -10.38 8.81
N MET A 40 -9.88 -11.43 8.44
CA MET A 40 -10.46 -12.72 8.09
C MET A 40 -9.68 -13.80 8.84
N GLY A 41 -10.31 -14.33 9.80
CA GLY A 41 -9.74 -15.38 10.63
C GLY A 41 -10.13 -15.14 12.06
N GLN A 42 -11.09 -15.93 12.50
CA GLN A 42 -11.19 -16.28 13.91
C GLN A 42 -9.87 -17.01 14.24
N GLY A 43 -9.35 -16.83 15.43
CA GLY A 43 -8.07 -17.42 15.82
C GLY A 43 -7.95 -18.87 15.38
N GLY A 44 -6.81 -19.22 14.80
CA GLY A 44 -6.51 -20.55 14.28
C GLY A 44 -6.28 -20.64 12.76
N TYR A 45 -6.72 -19.68 11.95
CA TYR A 45 -6.52 -19.73 10.49
C TYR A 45 -5.05 -19.50 10.05
N VAL A 46 -4.22 -18.94 10.91
CA VAL A 46 -2.77 -18.78 10.70
C VAL A 46 -1.93 -19.62 11.65
N SER A 47 -2.58 -20.47 12.45
CA SER A 47 -1.90 -21.39 13.36
C SER A 47 -0.95 -22.31 12.59
N GLY A 48 0.28 -22.44 13.08
CA GLY A 48 1.31 -23.24 12.43
C GLY A 48 2.02 -22.59 11.25
N ALA A 49 1.73 -21.32 10.92
CA ALA A 49 2.42 -20.57 9.86
C ALA A 49 3.84 -20.16 10.28
N THR A 50 4.69 -21.09 10.70
CA THR A 50 6.05 -20.82 11.19
C THR A 50 7.07 -20.66 10.07
N LYS A 51 6.87 -21.38 8.97
CA LYS A 51 7.69 -21.31 7.76
C LYS A 51 6.95 -20.50 6.68
N VAL A 52 7.54 -19.43 6.24
CA VAL A 52 6.90 -18.48 5.33
C VAL A 52 7.74 -18.20 4.09
N ALA A 53 7.08 -17.88 3.01
CA ALA A 53 7.68 -17.35 1.79
C ALA A 53 7.00 -16.04 1.42
N VAL A 54 7.75 -15.10 0.86
CA VAL A 54 7.25 -13.80 0.42
C VAL A 54 7.34 -13.67 -1.10
N PRO A 55 6.36 -14.22 -1.84
CA PRO A 55 6.42 -14.25 -3.31
C PRO A 55 6.24 -12.89 -3.96
N LEU A 56 5.53 -11.96 -3.31
CA LEU A 56 5.27 -10.64 -3.85
C LEU A 56 5.29 -9.58 -2.75
N ILE A 57 6.06 -8.54 -2.98
CA ILE A 57 5.95 -7.26 -2.29
C ILE A 57 5.74 -6.21 -3.39
N ALA A 58 4.59 -5.57 -3.40
CA ALA A 58 4.24 -4.54 -4.37
C ALA A 58 4.05 -3.19 -3.66
N VAL A 59 4.54 -2.13 -4.27
CA VAL A 59 4.35 -0.76 -3.79
C VAL A 59 3.79 0.09 -4.92
N ALA A 60 2.73 0.84 -4.62
CA ALA A 60 2.15 1.87 -5.46
C ALA A 60 2.58 3.24 -4.95
N PHE A 61 3.19 4.02 -5.80
CA PHE A 61 3.49 5.43 -5.54
C PHE A 61 2.48 6.30 -6.27
N GLU A 62 1.85 7.19 -5.53
CA GLU A 62 0.97 8.20 -6.13
C GLU A 62 1.82 9.18 -6.95
N THR A 63 1.50 9.35 -8.23
CA THR A 63 2.21 10.24 -9.17
C THR A 63 1.40 11.48 -9.48
N SER A 64 0.08 11.43 -9.33
CA SER A 64 -0.78 12.60 -9.40
C SER A 64 -2.02 12.42 -8.54
N ALA A 65 -2.53 13.54 -8.04
CA ALA A 65 -3.75 13.61 -7.28
C ALA A 65 -4.60 14.79 -7.71
N GLN A 66 -5.93 14.60 -7.75
CA GLN A 66 -6.88 15.64 -8.10
C GLN A 66 -8.02 15.66 -7.09
N ALA A 67 -8.44 16.85 -6.70
CA ALA A 67 -9.66 17.06 -5.96
C ALA A 67 -10.52 18.10 -6.68
N HIS A 68 -11.82 17.86 -6.72
CA HIS A 68 -12.80 18.73 -7.31
C HIS A 68 -13.97 18.92 -6.37
N THR A 69 -14.44 20.15 -6.26
CA THR A 69 -15.65 20.49 -5.52
C THR A 69 -16.52 21.39 -6.39
N SER A 70 -17.82 21.15 -6.40
CA SER A 70 -18.77 21.94 -7.17
C SER A 70 -20.07 22.08 -6.40
N ASN A 71 -20.66 23.27 -6.44
CA ASN A 71 -22.05 23.54 -6.06
C ASN A 71 -22.71 24.39 -7.15
N SER A 72 -23.97 24.81 -6.95
CA SER A 72 -24.72 25.58 -7.94
C SER A 72 -24.09 26.92 -8.33
N PHE A 73 -23.14 27.43 -7.57
CA PHE A 73 -22.55 28.78 -7.76
C PHE A 73 -21.07 28.72 -8.09
N MET A 74 -20.35 27.72 -7.64
CA MET A 74 -18.88 27.69 -7.72
C MET A 74 -18.37 26.27 -7.97
N SER A 75 -17.32 26.21 -8.79
CA SER A 75 -16.52 25.01 -8.98
C SER A 75 -15.06 25.32 -8.65
N LYS A 76 -14.40 24.46 -7.90
CA LYS A 76 -12.95 24.54 -7.60
C LYS A 76 -12.30 23.20 -7.82
N SER A 77 -11.12 23.22 -8.41
CA SER A 77 -10.28 22.04 -8.60
C SER A 77 -8.85 22.33 -8.16
N LEU A 78 -8.19 21.28 -7.68
CA LEU A 78 -6.77 21.27 -7.39
C LEU A 78 -6.19 20.00 -7.98
N SER A 79 -5.18 20.16 -8.83
CA SER A 79 -4.40 19.07 -9.41
C SER A 79 -2.95 19.17 -8.94
N LEU A 80 -2.43 18.08 -8.40
CA LEU A 80 -1.04 17.97 -7.97
C LEU A 80 -0.38 16.83 -8.76
N ARG A 81 0.82 17.04 -9.23
CA ARG A 81 1.65 16.05 -9.88
C ARG A 81 2.97 15.96 -9.14
N LEU A 82 3.40 14.74 -8.83
CA LEU A 82 4.70 14.48 -8.26
C LEU A 82 5.76 14.43 -9.36
N ASP A 83 6.84 15.16 -9.16
CA ASP A 83 8.05 15.14 -9.98
C ASP A 83 9.17 14.49 -9.14
N VAL A 84 9.38 13.21 -9.36
CA VAL A 84 10.46 12.41 -8.79
C VAL A 84 10.90 11.40 -9.83
N ASP A 85 12.20 11.16 -9.90
CA ASP A 85 12.78 10.20 -10.84
C ASP A 85 12.24 8.77 -10.56
N ASP A 86 11.89 8.09 -11.62
CA ASP A 86 11.45 6.69 -11.63
C ASP A 86 12.49 5.76 -10.96
N ALA A 87 13.77 6.05 -11.13
CA ALA A 87 14.86 5.32 -10.50
C ALA A 87 14.78 5.37 -8.96
N VAL A 88 14.27 6.46 -8.38
CA VAL A 88 14.09 6.60 -6.92
C VAL A 88 13.01 5.63 -6.45
N MET A 89 11.85 5.58 -7.12
CA MET A 89 10.77 4.65 -6.79
C MET A 89 11.21 3.19 -6.93
N LYS A 90 11.95 2.87 -8.00
CA LYS A 90 12.56 1.54 -8.20
C LYS A 90 13.54 1.19 -7.09
N SER A 91 14.36 2.14 -6.66
CA SER A 91 15.33 1.90 -5.59
C SER A 91 14.66 1.62 -4.24
N VAL A 92 13.52 2.25 -3.95
CA VAL A 92 12.70 1.90 -2.78
C VAL A 92 12.22 0.45 -2.91
N ALA A 93 11.61 0.09 -4.03
CA ALA A 93 11.09 -1.26 -4.25
C ALA A 93 12.18 -2.34 -4.14
N ALA A 94 13.39 -2.06 -4.61
CA ALA A 94 14.52 -3.00 -4.55
C ALA A 94 14.93 -3.37 -3.12
N GLU A 95 14.75 -2.48 -2.14
CA GLU A 95 15.10 -2.72 -0.74
C GLU A 95 14.02 -3.48 0.06
N LEU A 96 12.80 -3.58 -0.47
CA LEU A 96 11.66 -4.09 0.30
C LEU A 96 11.79 -5.58 0.64
N GLN A 97 12.40 -6.40 -0.24
CA GLN A 97 12.50 -7.84 0.02
C GLN A 97 13.29 -8.12 1.29
N SER A 98 14.51 -7.60 1.37
CA SER A 98 15.38 -7.80 2.53
C SER A 98 14.80 -7.19 3.81
N MET A 99 14.15 -6.03 3.69
CA MET A 99 13.51 -5.36 4.82
C MET A 99 12.36 -6.20 5.40
N VAL A 100 11.42 -6.64 4.56
CA VAL A 100 10.27 -7.44 5.00
C VAL A 100 10.69 -8.79 5.56
N GLU A 101 11.65 -9.45 4.93
CA GLU A 101 12.21 -10.71 5.43
C GLU A 101 12.90 -10.54 6.79
N ALA A 102 13.63 -9.45 6.99
CA ALA A 102 14.25 -9.15 8.29
C ALA A 102 13.20 -8.90 9.37
N ASP A 103 12.10 -8.17 9.06
CA ASP A 103 11.01 -7.93 10.01
C ASP A 103 10.31 -9.24 10.41
N LEU A 104 10.09 -10.15 9.47
CA LEU A 104 9.51 -11.47 9.74
C LEU A 104 10.48 -12.35 10.58
N ALA A 105 11.75 -12.38 10.20
CA ALA A 105 12.78 -13.13 10.95
C ALA A 105 12.89 -12.65 12.39
N ALA A 106 12.81 -11.34 12.63
CA ALA A 106 12.80 -10.74 13.97
C ALA A 106 11.60 -11.19 14.83
N GLN A 107 10.51 -11.65 14.22
CA GLN A 107 9.36 -12.25 14.89
C GLN A 107 9.46 -13.79 14.99
N GLY A 108 10.57 -14.38 14.58
CA GLY A 108 10.83 -15.83 14.70
C GLY A 108 10.22 -16.68 13.59
N PHE A 109 9.92 -16.09 12.43
CA PHE A 109 9.52 -16.85 11.25
C PHE A 109 10.75 -17.44 10.54
N GLU A 110 10.63 -18.69 10.07
CA GLU A 110 11.60 -19.30 9.15
C GLU A 110 11.26 -18.82 7.73
N ILE A 111 12.19 -18.08 7.11
CA ILE A 111 11.98 -17.50 5.79
C ILE A 111 12.52 -18.43 4.72
N LEU A 112 11.68 -18.79 3.74
CA LEU A 112 12.14 -19.47 2.54
C LEU A 112 12.87 -18.47 1.64
N PRO A 113 14.11 -18.75 1.24
CA PRO A 113 14.90 -17.84 0.41
C PRO A 113 14.20 -17.50 -0.91
N LYS A 114 14.40 -16.27 -1.38
CA LYS A 114 13.82 -15.77 -2.65
C LYS A 114 14.10 -16.72 -3.81
N ASP A 115 15.34 -17.19 -3.93
CA ASP A 115 15.76 -18.06 -5.03
C ASP A 115 15.01 -19.40 -5.05
N ALA A 116 14.66 -19.93 -3.88
CA ALA A 116 13.85 -21.14 -3.79
C ALA A 116 12.42 -20.96 -4.29
N ILE A 117 11.87 -19.72 -4.17
CA ILE A 117 10.56 -19.37 -4.74
C ILE A 117 10.70 -19.18 -6.24
N ASP A 118 11.71 -18.45 -6.67
CA ASP A 118 11.93 -18.10 -8.08
C ASP A 118 12.23 -19.34 -8.93
N ALA A 119 12.84 -20.37 -8.34
CA ALA A 119 13.08 -21.67 -8.99
C ALA A 119 11.82 -22.55 -9.07
N GLU A 120 10.71 -22.19 -8.42
CA GLU A 120 9.50 -22.99 -8.43
C GLU A 120 8.80 -22.94 -9.80
N PRO A 121 8.66 -24.05 -10.54
CA PRO A 121 8.09 -24.05 -11.89
C PRO A 121 6.66 -23.49 -11.95
N LYS A 122 5.87 -23.71 -10.90
CA LYS A 122 4.49 -23.20 -10.84
C LYS A 122 4.45 -21.68 -10.64
N TRP A 123 5.47 -21.10 -10.00
CA TRP A 123 5.64 -19.65 -9.90
C TRP A 123 5.95 -19.04 -11.26
N LEU A 124 6.81 -19.67 -12.04
CA LEU A 124 7.18 -19.21 -13.38
C LEU A 124 5.98 -19.20 -14.34
N GLY A 125 5.01 -20.09 -14.14
CA GLY A 125 3.80 -20.22 -14.94
C GLY A 125 2.65 -19.26 -14.56
N ILE A 126 2.82 -18.42 -13.53
CA ILE A 126 1.78 -17.46 -13.13
C ILE A 126 1.63 -16.36 -14.18
N ASN A 127 0.37 -16.08 -14.53
CA ASN A 127 0.07 -15.01 -15.48
C ASN A 127 0.39 -13.62 -14.87
N LYS A 128 1.22 -12.86 -15.57
CA LYS A 128 1.91 -11.68 -15.10
C LYS A 128 1.34 -10.43 -15.77
N ASN A 129 0.04 -10.20 -15.64
CA ASN A 129 -0.68 -9.13 -16.34
C ASN A 129 -0.58 -7.75 -15.69
N GLY A 130 0.04 -7.64 -14.52
CA GLY A 130 0.20 -6.36 -13.84
C GLY A 130 1.28 -5.51 -14.50
N LYS A 131 0.97 -4.23 -14.72
CA LYS A 131 1.90 -3.26 -15.28
C LYS A 131 2.71 -2.58 -14.18
N THR A 132 4.02 -2.57 -14.35
CA THR A 132 4.95 -1.81 -13.51
C THR A 132 5.57 -0.67 -14.29
N GLY A 133 5.88 0.45 -13.61
CA GLY A 133 6.51 1.61 -14.24
C GLY A 133 5.59 2.48 -15.09
N GLU A 134 4.30 2.18 -15.15
CA GLU A 134 3.28 2.97 -15.86
C GLU A 134 2.28 3.57 -14.89
N ASP A 135 1.78 4.76 -15.20
CA ASP A 135 0.73 5.41 -14.42
C ASP A 135 -0.62 4.74 -14.66
N VAL A 136 -1.24 4.27 -13.59
CA VAL A 136 -2.54 3.59 -13.61
C VAL A 136 -3.52 4.34 -12.72
N LYS A 137 -4.76 4.54 -13.18
CA LYS A 137 -5.84 5.08 -12.33
C LYS A 137 -6.11 4.15 -11.16
N ASP A 138 -6.30 4.73 -9.99
CA ASP A 138 -6.43 4.00 -8.75
C ASP A 138 -7.67 3.11 -8.70
N ASN A 139 -8.82 3.60 -9.12
CA ASN A 139 -10.01 2.81 -9.38
C ASN A 139 -11.14 3.64 -10.01
N PHE A 140 -12.21 2.94 -10.41
CA PHE A 140 -13.41 3.48 -11.04
C PHE A 140 -14.16 4.51 -10.16
N MET A 141 -14.24 4.27 -8.84
CA MET A 141 -15.03 5.12 -7.94
C MET A 141 -14.39 6.48 -7.70
N SER A 142 -13.06 6.58 -7.68
CA SER A 142 -12.37 7.85 -7.52
C SER A 142 -12.58 8.78 -8.71
N GLY A 143 -12.65 8.24 -9.92
CA GLY A 143 -12.96 9.01 -11.13
C GLY A 143 -14.38 9.55 -11.16
N PHE A 144 -15.36 8.78 -10.65
CA PHE A 144 -16.77 9.17 -10.61
C PHE A 144 -17.05 10.30 -9.60
N MET A 145 -16.33 10.32 -8.48
CA MET A 145 -16.46 11.34 -7.43
C MET A 145 -15.71 12.65 -7.74
N GLY A 146 -15.10 12.77 -8.93
CA GLY A 146 -14.33 13.95 -9.32
C GLY A 146 -12.94 14.04 -8.64
N ASN A 147 -12.59 13.03 -7.84
CA ASN A 147 -11.28 12.92 -7.23
C ASN A 147 -10.57 11.74 -7.90
N GLY A 148 -9.40 12.01 -8.46
CA GLY A 148 -8.59 11.01 -9.13
C GLY A 148 -7.17 11.01 -8.62
N SER A 149 -6.58 9.82 -8.52
CA SER A 149 -5.13 9.68 -8.37
C SER A 149 -4.61 8.71 -9.42
N MET A 150 -3.38 8.98 -9.86
CA MET A 150 -2.61 8.05 -10.65
C MET A 150 -1.55 7.44 -9.75
N ASN A 151 -1.33 6.16 -9.91
CA ASN A 151 -0.32 5.44 -9.16
C ASN A 151 0.59 4.69 -10.12
N ARG A 152 1.85 4.58 -9.75
CA ARG A 152 2.84 3.78 -10.46
C ARG A 152 3.30 2.65 -9.56
N TRP A 153 3.16 1.41 -10.06
CA TRP A 153 3.47 0.21 -9.30
C TRP A 153 4.89 -0.27 -9.56
N TYR A 154 5.54 -0.73 -8.51
CA TYR A 154 6.81 -1.46 -8.54
C TYR A 154 6.75 -2.67 -7.63
N THR A 155 7.63 -3.64 -7.88
CA THR A 155 7.73 -4.86 -7.09
C THR A 155 9.15 -5.07 -6.59
N ALA A 156 9.28 -5.68 -5.43
CA ALA A 156 10.59 -6.06 -4.92
C ALA A 156 11.23 -7.12 -5.82
N GLY A 157 12.50 -6.89 -6.17
CA GLY A 157 13.29 -7.83 -6.96
C GLY A 157 12.78 -8.07 -8.37
N ASP A 158 12.19 -7.04 -9.00
CA ASP A 158 11.65 -7.07 -10.37
C ASP A 158 10.66 -8.23 -10.63
N ARG A 159 10.01 -8.70 -9.56
CA ARG A 159 9.00 -9.74 -9.70
C ARG A 159 7.80 -9.21 -10.47
N PRO A 160 7.16 -10.05 -11.26
CA PRO A 160 5.97 -9.63 -11.98
C PRO A 160 4.85 -9.26 -11.01
N LEU A 161 4.20 -8.16 -11.29
CA LEU A 161 2.98 -7.78 -10.61
C LEU A 161 1.85 -8.64 -11.18
N PHE A 162 1.15 -9.35 -10.32
CA PHE A 162 -0.06 -10.08 -10.68
C PHE A 162 -1.24 -9.55 -9.89
N GLY A 163 -2.39 -9.57 -10.53
CA GLY A 163 -3.72 -9.33 -10.04
C GLY A 163 -3.86 -8.20 -9.04
N THR A 164 -4.21 -7.02 -9.48
CA THR A 164 -4.60 -5.92 -8.58
C THR A 164 -5.97 -6.14 -7.93
N GLY A 165 -6.75 -7.14 -8.41
CA GLY A 165 -8.06 -7.52 -7.89
C GLY A 165 -8.01 -8.82 -7.09
N PHE A 166 -8.70 -8.85 -5.96
CA PHE A 166 -8.74 -9.99 -5.04
C PHE A 166 -9.24 -11.30 -5.69
N THR A 167 -10.23 -11.25 -6.55
CA THR A 167 -10.83 -12.43 -7.18
C THR A 167 -10.00 -12.99 -8.33
N GLY A 168 -9.37 -12.12 -9.13
CA GLY A 168 -8.46 -12.56 -10.20
C GLY A 168 -7.18 -13.20 -9.65
N ALA A 169 -6.63 -12.63 -8.58
CA ALA A 169 -5.43 -13.13 -7.95
C ALA A 169 -5.57 -14.57 -7.42
N LEU A 170 -6.73 -14.95 -6.89
CA LEU A 170 -6.93 -16.30 -6.32
C LEU A 170 -6.84 -17.40 -7.38
N SER A 171 -7.39 -17.20 -8.56
CA SER A 171 -7.33 -18.19 -9.64
C SER A 171 -5.91 -18.31 -10.22
N GLU A 172 -5.23 -17.17 -10.38
CA GLU A 172 -3.86 -17.12 -10.89
C GLU A 172 -2.85 -17.71 -9.90
N LEU A 173 -3.05 -17.49 -8.59
CA LEU A 173 -2.19 -18.00 -7.53
C LEU A 173 -2.45 -19.45 -7.15
N SER A 174 -3.52 -20.07 -7.64
CA SER A 174 -3.92 -21.45 -7.30
C SER A 174 -2.77 -22.47 -7.41
N PRO A 175 -1.93 -22.46 -8.46
CA PRO A 175 -0.81 -23.39 -8.56
C PRO A 175 0.22 -23.19 -7.44
N LEU A 176 0.54 -21.94 -7.11
CA LEU A 176 1.50 -21.61 -6.06
C LEU A 176 0.97 -21.99 -4.67
N ILE A 177 -0.31 -21.72 -4.41
CA ILE A 177 -0.99 -22.10 -3.16
C ILE A 177 -0.93 -23.64 -2.97
N ARG A 178 -1.11 -24.41 -4.07
CA ARG A 178 -0.98 -25.87 -4.02
C ARG A 178 0.44 -26.29 -3.62
N THR A 179 1.46 -25.70 -4.24
CA THR A 179 2.86 -25.96 -3.90
C THR A 179 3.17 -25.60 -2.46
N ALA A 180 2.65 -24.47 -1.97
CA ALA A 180 2.83 -24.05 -0.58
C ALA A 180 2.24 -25.09 0.39
N ARG A 181 1.07 -25.64 0.04
CA ARG A 181 0.40 -26.71 0.81
C ARG A 181 1.23 -27.98 0.81
N GLU A 182 1.74 -28.41 -0.33
CA GLU A 182 2.58 -29.61 -0.47
C GLU A 182 3.89 -29.47 0.34
N LYS A 183 4.48 -28.28 0.35
CA LYS A 183 5.73 -27.98 1.09
C LYS A 183 5.53 -27.53 2.54
N GLN A 184 4.27 -27.44 3.00
CA GLN A 184 3.91 -26.97 4.35
C GLN A 184 4.48 -25.57 4.66
N ILE A 185 4.40 -24.66 3.71
CA ILE A 185 4.83 -23.25 3.85
C ILE A 185 3.65 -22.30 3.69
N SER A 186 3.69 -21.17 4.38
CA SER A 186 2.70 -20.11 4.19
C SER A 186 3.23 -19.05 3.22
N LEU A 187 2.35 -18.50 2.41
CA LEU A 187 2.69 -17.45 1.44
C LEU A 187 2.18 -16.11 1.94
N LEU A 188 3.05 -15.11 1.90
CA LEU A 188 2.75 -13.74 2.32
C LEU A 188 2.86 -12.80 1.11
N PHE A 189 1.80 -12.07 0.82
CA PHE A 189 1.75 -11.10 -0.27
C PHE A 189 1.51 -9.73 0.30
N TYR A 190 2.48 -8.85 0.12
CA TYR A 190 2.45 -7.49 0.64
C TYR A 190 2.08 -6.49 -0.44
N ARG A 191 1.22 -5.54 -0.09
CA ARG A 191 0.94 -4.36 -0.90
C ARG A 191 0.97 -3.12 -0.04
N PHE A 192 1.64 -2.08 -0.52
CA PHE A 192 1.72 -0.78 0.10
C PHE A 192 1.27 0.29 -0.88
N LYS A 193 0.60 1.32 -0.38
CA LYS A 193 0.29 2.51 -1.17
C LYS A 193 0.83 3.74 -0.47
N VAL A 194 1.82 4.37 -1.13
CA VAL A 194 2.47 5.60 -0.70
C VAL A 194 1.85 6.78 -1.44
N GLN A 195 1.32 7.75 -0.72
CA GLN A 195 0.81 9.00 -1.26
C GLN A 195 1.73 10.15 -0.88
N PHE A 196 1.85 11.14 -1.78
CA PHE A 196 2.66 12.34 -1.55
C PHE A 196 1.84 13.54 -1.10
N THR A 197 0.52 13.41 -1.03
CA THR A 197 -0.37 14.52 -0.69
C THR A 197 -1.57 14.09 0.14
N ASP A 198 -2.11 15.02 0.91
CA ASP A 198 -3.42 14.95 1.56
C ASP A 198 -4.31 16.03 0.95
N LEU A 199 -5.22 15.62 0.07
CA LEU A 199 -6.18 16.51 -0.57
C LEU A 199 -7.50 16.49 0.18
N GLU A 200 -7.98 17.66 0.56
CA GLU A 200 -9.27 17.86 1.21
C GLU A 200 -10.14 18.77 0.35
N GLY A 201 -11.31 18.26 -0.04
CA GLY A 201 -12.34 19.04 -0.71
C GLY A 201 -13.61 19.10 0.15
N LYS A 202 -14.18 20.28 0.33
CA LYS A 202 -15.42 20.46 1.07
C LYS A 202 -16.42 21.26 0.25
N ASN A 203 -17.60 20.66 0.03
CA ASN A 203 -18.74 21.33 -0.56
C ASN A 203 -19.55 22.00 0.56
N GLY A 204 -19.67 23.32 0.50
CA GLY A 204 -20.58 24.10 1.35
C GLY A 204 -21.73 24.67 0.55
N LEU A 205 -22.81 25.05 1.21
CA LEU A 205 -23.95 25.68 0.56
C LEU A 205 -23.56 27.00 -0.12
N VAL A 206 -22.63 27.73 0.44
CA VAL A 206 -22.21 29.07 -0.04
C VAL A 206 -20.77 29.05 -0.53
N PHE A 207 -19.89 28.33 0.16
CA PHE A 207 -18.46 28.32 -0.16
C PHE A 207 -17.93 26.88 -0.33
N ASN A 208 -17.21 26.67 -1.42
CA ASN A 208 -16.44 25.49 -1.67
C ASN A 208 -14.96 25.77 -1.43
N TYR A 209 -14.23 24.82 -0.84
CA TYR A 209 -12.79 24.89 -0.81
C TYR A 209 -12.14 23.55 -1.18
N VAL A 210 -10.97 23.66 -1.78
CA VAL A 210 -10.04 22.53 -1.96
C VAL A 210 -8.72 22.94 -1.34
N LYS A 211 -8.18 22.09 -0.46
CA LYS A 211 -6.88 22.25 0.15
C LYS A 211 -6.01 21.03 -0.14
N GLY A 212 -4.73 21.25 -0.29
CA GLY A 212 -3.73 20.19 -0.38
C GLY A 212 -2.60 20.46 0.61
N LYS A 213 -2.14 19.42 1.25
CA LYS A 213 -0.91 19.41 2.04
C LYS A 213 0.02 18.36 1.45
N ASN A 214 1.24 18.75 1.10
CA ASN A 214 2.26 17.80 0.71
C ASN A 214 2.73 17.06 1.96
N VAL A 215 2.50 15.76 1.98
CA VAL A 215 2.87 14.88 3.07
C VAL A 215 3.03 13.47 2.56
N LEU A 216 4.17 12.86 2.82
CA LEU A 216 4.37 11.46 2.47
C LEU A 216 3.69 10.57 3.50
N ARG A 217 2.86 9.64 3.02
CA ARG A 217 2.06 8.78 3.89
C ARG A 217 1.73 7.44 3.26
N ILE A 218 1.54 6.42 4.07
CA ILE A 218 0.87 5.19 3.67
C ILE A 218 -0.61 5.30 4.04
N VAL A 219 -1.48 5.21 3.05
CA VAL A 219 -2.94 5.30 3.21
C VAL A 219 -3.63 3.95 3.14
N SER A 220 -2.93 2.99 2.55
CA SER A 220 -3.37 1.61 2.46
C SER A 220 -2.16 0.71 2.45
N ALA A 221 -2.24 -0.31 3.27
CA ALA A 221 -1.36 -1.46 3.16
C ALA A 221 -2.13 -2.70 3.57
N ASP A 222 -1.84 -3.79 2.91
CA ASP A 222 -2.36 -5.11 3.26
C ASP A 222 -1.30 -6.20 3.10
N MET A 223 -1.44 -7.25 3.91
CA MET A 223 -0.70 -8.50 3.79
C MET A 223 -1.70 -9.64 3.72
N ALA A 224 -1.80 -10.28 2.56
CA ALA A 224 -2.59 -11.51 2.42
C ALA A 224 -1.74 -12.72 2.83
N VAL A 225 -2.33 -13.58 3.67
CA VAL A 225 -1.68 -14.77 4.22
C VAL A 225 -2.40 -16.01 3.71
N PHE A 226 -1.71 -16.86 2.97
CA PHE A 226 -2.18 -18.16 2.51
C PHE A 226 -1.44 -19.23 3.28
N THR A 227 -2.16 -20.08 3.97
CA THR A 227 -1.55 -21.15 4.78
C THR A 227 -1.68 -22.51 4.11
N PRO A 228 -0.93 -23.53 4.54
CA PRO A 228 -1.10 -24.90 4.04
C PRO A 228 -2.51 -25.44 4.19
N THR A 229 -3.24 -24.99 5.22
CA THR A 229 -4.58 -25.48 5.55
C THR A 229 -5.71 -24.63 4.97
N HIS A 230 -5.45 -23.33 4.71
CA HIS A 230 -6.46 -22.39 4.25
C HIS A 230 -5.98 -21.58 3.05
N THR A 231 -6.79 -21.51 2.01
CA THR A 231 -6.49 -20.76 0.78
C THR A 231 -6.31 -19.26 1.04
N LEU A 232 -7.04 -18.71 2.02
CA LEU A 232 -6.78 -17.39 2.57
C LEU A 232 -6.94 -17.48 4.08
N GLY A 233 -5.82 -17.59 4.79
CA GLY A 233 -5.81 -17.73 6.24
C GLY A 233 -6.09 -16.40 6.93
N ALA A 234 -5.51 -15.32 6.44
CA ALA A 234 -5.72 -13.98 6.98
C ALA A 234 -5.51 -12.88 5.94
N LEU A 235 -6.12 -11.74 6.18
CA LEU A 235 -5.83 -10.49 5.52
C LEU A 235 -5.53 -9.46 6.60
N VAL A 236 -4.26 -9.13 6.76
CA VAL A 236 -3.80 -8.11 7.71
C VAL A 236 -3.86 -6.76 7.04
N LYS A 237 -4.53 -5.79 7.67
CA LYS A 237 -4.68 -4.43 7.13
C LYS A 237 -4.34 -3.39 8.17
N LEU A 238 -3.95 -2.22 7.71
CA LEU A 238 -3.87 -1.03 8.54
C LEU A 238 -5.26 -0.47 8.84
N ASN A 239 -5.44 0.03 10.04
CA ASN A 239 -6.63 0.76 10.48
C ASN A 239 -6.42 2.27 10.61
N ALA A 240 -5.23 2.76 10.28
CA ALA A 240 -4.86 4.17 10.31
C ALA A 240 -3.89 4.50 9.17
N ASN A 241 -3.85 5.76 8.75
CA ASN A 241 -2.80 6.25 7.87
C ASN A 241 -1.51 6.45 8.67
N VAL A 242 -0.35 6.23 8.03
CA VAL A 242 0.96 6.47 8.64
C VAL A 242 1.67 7.56 7.85
N THR A 243 2.21 8.57 8.53
CA THR A 243 2.89 9.70 7.88
C THR A 243 4.34 9.78 8.32
N ALA A 244 5.23 10.17 7.38
CA ALA A 244 6.56 10.61 7.70
C ALA A 244 6.51 12.03 8.27
N GLY A 245 7.44 12.34 9.15
CA GLY A 245 7.56 13.66 9.79
C GLY A 245 8.44 14.64 9.02
N SER A 246 9.07 14.23 7.93
CA SER A 246 10.03 15.06 7.20
C SER A 246 9.39 15.81 6.04
N ASP A 247 10.11 16.79 5.54
CA ASP A 247 9.75 17.57 4.36
C ASP A 247 10.52 17.03 3.15
N PHE A 248 9.86 16.21 2.34
CA PHE A 248 10.43 15.67 1.11
C PHE A 248 10.31 16.65 -0.08
N VAL A 249 9.63 17.80 0.10
CA VAL A 249 9.36 18.75 -0.98
C VAL A 249 10.53 19.70 -1.12
N GLN A 250 11.20 19.67 -2.28
CA GLN A 250 12.21 20.65 -2.63
C GLN A 250 11.58 21.93 -3.15
N GLU A 251 10.55 21.82 -3.98
CA GLU A 251 9.88 22.96 -4.61
C GLU A 251 8.45 22.60 -5.04
N ALA A 252 7.56 23.59 -5.11
CA ALA A 252 6.25 23.46 -5.73
C ALA A 252 6.09 24.52 -6.82
N LYS A 253 5.94 24.10 -8.08
CA LYS A 253 5.82 24.96 -9.27
C LYS A 253 4.43 24.85 -9.85
N GLY A 254 3.91 25.95 -10.39
CA GLY A 254 2.65 25.90 -11.12
C GLY A 254 1.83 27.18 -11.04
N SER A 255 0.56 27.05 -11.35
CA SER A 255 -0.43 28.10 -11.31
C SER A 255 -1.59 27.74 -10.39
N PRO A 256 -2.43 28.68 -9.97
CA PRO A 256 -3.57 28.40 -9.11
C PRO A 256 -4.43 27.26 -9.66
N GLY A 257 -4.58 26.20 -8.84
CA GLY A 257 -5.33 24.98 -9.20
C GLY A 257 -4.53 23.85 -9.86
N SER A 258 -3.26 24.10 -10.25
CA SER A 258 -2.42 23.06 -10.85
C SER A 258 -0.95 23.26 -10.48
N TYR A 259 -0.38 22.31 -9.73
CA TYR A 259 0.99 22.37 -9.24
C TYR A 259 1.75 21.09 -9.52
N VAL A 260 3.05 21.24 -9.76
CA VAL A 260 4.05 20.18 -9.77
C VAL A 260 4.84 20.25 -8.47
N VAL A 261 4.85 19.17 -7.73
CA VAL A 261 5.61 19.00 -6.48
C VAL A 261 6.92 18.32 -6.83
N VAL A 262 8.01 19.07 -6.80
CA VAL A 262 9.36 18.53 -7.02
C VAL A 262 9.87 17.95 -5.71
N ALA A 263 10.15 16.66 -5.69
CA ALA A 263 10.64 15.97 -4.51
C ALA A 263 12.18 16.02 -4.42
N ASP A 264 12.69 16.17 -3.21
CA ASP A 264 14.07 15.80 -2.92
C ASP A 264 14.19 14.27 -3.00
N PRO A 265 15.00 13.73 -3.92
CA PRO A 265 15.03 12.29 -4.16
C PRO A 265 15.56 11.49 -2.96
N VAL A 266 16.47 12.08 -2.16
CA VAL A 266 17.05 11.43 -0.99
C VAL A 266 16.03 11.38 0.14
N ALA A 267 15.40 12.49 0.44
CA ALA A 267 14.36 12.58 1.47
C ALA A 267 13.15 11.70 1.10
N TYR A 268 12.68 11.77 -0.16
CA TYR A 268 11.56 10.95 -0.63
C TYR A 268 11.83 9.46 -0.47
N LYS A 269 13.04 9.00 -0.85
CA LYS A 269 13.44 7.60 -0.68
C LYS A 269 13.48 7.20 0.79
N ALA A 270 14.18 7.98 1.61
CA ALA A 270 14.35 7.68 3.04
C ALA A 270 13.01 7.61 3.78
N ASP A 271 12.11 8.54 3.51
CA ASP A 271 10.78 8.58 4.11
C ASP A 271 9.89 7.44 3.65
N SER A 272 9.92 7.12 2.35
CA SER A 272 9.17 5.98 1.81
C SER A 272 9.61 4.68 2.49
N LEU A 273 10.91 4.45 2.63
CA LEU A 273 11.45 3.28 3.32
C LEU A 273 11.07 3.25 4.80
N THR A 274 11.17 4.39 5.50
CA THR A 274 10.79 4.51 6.91
C THR A 274 9.32 4.17 7.12
N LEU A 275 8.43 4.68 6.28
CA LEU A 275 7.00 4.40 6.32
C LEU A 275 6.70 2.92 6.10
N ILE A 276 7.27 2.33 5.03
CA ILE A 276 7.03 0.94 4.68
C ILE A 276 7.58 0.01 5.76
N HIS A 277 8.77 0.31 6.29
CA HIS A 277 9.39 -0.48 7.36
C HIS A 277 8.53 -0.48 8.63
N ALA A 278 8.05 0.69 9.05
CA ALA A 278 7.17 0.81 10.21
C ALA A 278 5.92 -0.05 10.07
N VAL A 279 5.30 -0.06 8.87
CA VAL A 279 4.11 -0.87 8.57
C VAL A 279 4.44 -2.35 8.49
N SER A 280 5.55 -2.73 7.85
CA SER A 280 6.02 -4.12 7.73
C SER A 280 6.23 -4.76 9.10
N LYS A 281 6.89 -4.06 10.02
CA LYS A 281 7.04 -4.50 11.41
C LYS A 281 5.71 -4.78 12.10
N GLN A 282 4.72 -3.88 11.91
CA GLN A 282 3.39 -4.06 12.50
C GLN A 282 2.68 -5.29 11.91
N PHE A 283 2.84 -5.55 10.62
CA PHE A 283 2.27 -6.72 9.97
C PHE A 283 2.90 -8.01 10.47
N ALA A 284 4.23 -8.06 10.59
CA ALA A 284 4.94 -9.22 11.15
C ALA A 284 4.52 -9.51 12.60
N GLN A 285 4.38 -8.47 13.45
CA GLN A 285 3.89 -8.58 14.81
C GLN A 285 2.43 -9.04 14.88
N ALA A 286 1.57 -8.51 13.99
CA ALA A 286 0.16 -8.91 13.93
C ALA A 286 0.01 -10.37 13.53
N LEU A 287 0.81 -10.83 12.55
CA LEU A 287 0.84 -12.21 12.13
C LEU A 287 1.27 -13.13 13.27
N ARG A 288 2.31 -12.75 14.02
CA ARG A 288 2.79 -13.52 15.19
C ARG A 288 1.75 -13.61 16.29
N LYS A 289 1.03 -12.54 16.56
CA LYS A 289 -0.05 -12.54 17.57
C LYS A 289 -1.28 -13.37 17.17
N ALA A 290 -1.48 -13.57 15.87
CA ALA A 290 -2.61 -14.32 15.34
C ALA A 290 -2.38 -15.84 15.29
N GLN A 291 -1.16 -16.32 15.56
CA GLN A 291 -0.78 -17.72 15.69
C GLN A 291 -1.19 -18.29 17.05
#